data_10fbb94ed703bf7defb21dc37ce0222d
#
_entry.id   10fbb94ed703bf7defb21dc37ce0222d
#
_cell.length_a   1.000
_cell.length_b   1.000
_cell.length_c   1.000
_cell.angle_alpha   90.00
_cell.angle_beta   90.00
_cell.angle_gamma   90.00
#
_symmetry.space_group_name_H-M   'P 1'
#
loop_
_entity.id
_entity.type
_entity.pdbx_description
1 polymer ?
#
loop_
_entity_poly.entity_id
_entity_poly.type
_entity_poly.pdbx_seq_one_letter_code
_entity_poly.pdbx_strand_id
1 'polypeptide(L)'
;MIYERCHTRDLGAYGGLAKLLPVYAVFCMLLTLASIGLPTTSGFTGEFMVLLGAGTAGWQQYEQGSGFLLAMSAGAVSGVVLGALYMLRFAQGFLFGAPKVPHAPVVDLDLREKLILGAIIVAIFWLGLFPNEPLSKTELAAQEYRQLVSTSRLPEGSQ
;
A
#
# COMPACT_ATOMS: atom_id res chain seq x y z
N MET A 1 20.75 0.55 2.78
CA MET A 1 21.06 -0.79 2.23
C MET A 1 21.62 -0.70 0.79
N ILE A 2 20.83 -0.48 -0.28
CA ILE A 2 21.38 -0.51 -1.65
C ILE A 2 22.28 0.69 -1.97
N TYR A 3 21.92 1.88 -1.48
CA TYR A 3 22.75 3.09 -1.64
C TYR A 3 24.14 2.95 -1.01
N GLU A 4 24.26 2.28 0.12
CA GLU A 4 25.55 2.04 0.78
C GLU A 4 26.47 1.13 -0.03
N ARG A 5 25.88 0.29 -0.90
CA ARG A 5 26.60 -0.64 -1.76
C ARG A 5 26.96 -0.07 -3.14
N CYS A 6 26.09 0.79 -3.68
CA CYS A 6 26.20 1.28 -5.06
C CYS A 6 26.47 2.78 -5.17
N HIS A 7 26.37 3.55 -4.07
CA HIS A 7 26.60 5.00 -3.97
C HIS A 7 25.85 5.86 -4.99
N THR A 8 24.79 5.34 -5.61
CA THR A 8 23.92 6.09 -6.53
C THR A 8 22.46 6.01 -6.11
N ARG A 9 21.69 7.07 -6.41
CA ARG A 9 20.25 7.15 -6.19
C ARG A 9 19.46 7.13 -7.50
N ASP A 10 20.17 7.10 -8.62
CA ASP A 10 19.53 7.04 -9.93
C ASP A 10 18.99 5.64 -10.20
N LEU A 11 17.66 5.53 -10.31
CA LEU A 11 16.98 4.27 -10.63
C LEU A 11 17.35 3.74 -12.01
N GLY A 12 17.70 4.62 -12.95
CA GLY A 12 18.14 4.24 -14.30
C GLY A 12 19.49 3.50 -14.32
N ALA A 13 20.30 3.70 -13.28
CA ALA A 13 21.58 3.01 -13.10
C ALA A 13 21.42 1.57 -12.60
N TYR A 14 20.24 1.21 -12.07
CA TYR A 14 19.94 -0.14 -11.58
C TYR A 14 19.23 -0.97 -12.65
N GLY A 15 19.47 -2.25 -12.64
CA GLY A 15 18.81 -3.25 -13.47
C GLY A 15 19.35 -4.64 -13.16
N GLY A 16 18.51 -5.66 -13.27
CA GLY A 16 18.93 -7.05 -13.07
C GLY A 16 19.42 -7.39 -11.67
N LEU A 17 19.03 -6.63 -10.65
CA LEU A 17 19.45 -6.84 -9.26
C LEU A 17 19.10 -8.24 -8.74
N ALA A 18 18.06 -8.87 -9.27
CA ALA A 18 17.66 -10.23 -8.89
C ALA A 18 18.76 -11.27 -9.17
N LYS A 19 19.64 -11.02 -10.15
CA LYS A 19 20.77 -11.90 -10.45
C LYS A 19 21.96 -11.65 -9.53
N LEU A 20 22.16 -10.42 -9.08
CA LEU A 20 23.29 -10.00 -8.26
C LEU A 20 23.01 -10.17 -6.77
N LEU A 21 21.80 -9.88 -6.35
CA LEU A 21 21.33 -9.82 -4.96
C LEU A 21 20.01 -10.60 -4.82
N PRO A 22 20.02 -11.93 -4.91
CA PRO A 22 18.79 -12.72 -4.96
C PRO A 22 17.95 -12.59 -3.68
N VAL A 23 18.56 -12.55 -2.51
CA VAL A 23 17.84 -12.42 -1.24
C VAL A 23 17.20 -11.02 -1.11
N TYR A 24 17.95 -9.97 -1.45
CA TYR A 24 17.41 -8.62 -1.52
C TYR A 24 16.22 -8.52 -2.48
N ALA A 25 16.33 -9.14 -3.65
CA ALA A 25 15.26 -9.11 -4.66
C ALA A 25 13.98 -9.77 -4.17
N VAL A 26 14.07 -10.87 -3.42
CA VAL A 26 12.89 -11.52 -2.82
C VAL A 26 12.21 -10.59 -1.82
N PHE A 27 12.96 -10.00 -0.90
CA PHE A 27 12.40 -9.04 0.06
C PHE A 27 11.80 -7.81 -0.62
N CYS A 28 12.49 -7.25 -1.60
CA CYS A 28 12.02 -6.11 -2.38
C CYS A 28 10.73 -6.44 -3.13
N MET A 29 10.63 -7.62 -3.74
CA MET A 29 9.44 -8.08 -4.44
C MET A 29 8.26 -8.28 -3.48
N LEU A 30 8.47 -8.89 -2.31
CA LEU A 30 7.43 -9.05 -1.30
C LEU A 30 6.90 -7.71 -0.80
N LEU A 31 7.79 -6.74 -0.55
CA LEU A 31 7.40 -5.38 -0.14
C LEU A 31 6.67 -4.64 -1.26
N THR A 32 7.10 -4.81 -2.52
CA THR A 32 6.42 -4.23 -3.69
C THR A 32 5.00 -4.79 -3.81
N LEU A 33 4.84 -6.11 -3.68
CA LEU A 33 3.52 -6.76 -3.74
C LEU A 33 2.63 -6.34 -2.56
N ALA A 34 3.19 -6.19 -1.37
CA ALA A 34 2.49 -5.66 -0.21
C ALA A 34 2.03 -4.20 -0.42
N SER A 35 2.85 -3.39 -1.11
CA SER A 35 2.54 -2.01 -1.45
C SER A 35 1.48 -1.87 -2.55
N ILE A 36 1.28 -2.89 -3.38
CA ILE A 36 0.20 -2.96 -4.38
C ILE A 36 -1.16 -3.30 -3.72
N GLY A 37 -1.14 -3.76 -2.47
CA GLY A 37 -2.36 -4.19 -1.79
C GLY A 37 -2.78 -5.61 -2.14
N LEU A 38 -1.86 -6.57 -2.11
CA LEU A 38 -2.24 -7.98 -2.26
C LEU A 38 -3.18 -8.43 -1.13
N PRO A 39 -4.20 -9.27 -1.45
CA PRO A 39 -4.99 -9.96 -0.43
C PRO A 39 -4.05 -10.65 0.56
N THR A 40 -4.25 -10.46 1.85
CA THR A 40 -3.41 -10.91 2.98
C THR A 40 -2.38 -9.91 3.49
N THR A 41 -2.20 -8.77 2.82
CA THR A 41 -1.35 -7.68 3.33
C THR A 41 -2.18 -6.58 4.00
N SER A 42 -1.55 -5.85 4.92
CA SER A 42 -2.22 -4.77 5.67
C SER A 42 -2.75 -3.65 4.76
N GLY A 43 -2.08 -3.38 3.63
CA GLY A 43 -2.51 -2.38 2.64
C GLY A 43 -3.85 -2.72 2.01
N PHE A 44 -4.06 -3.98 1.62
CA PHE A 44 -5.31 -4.44 1.01
C PHE A 44 -6.53 -4.18 1.91
N THR A 45 -6.43 -4.51 3.20
CA THR A 45 -7.54 -4.35 4.13
C THR A 45 -8.00 -2.89 4.23
N GLY A 46 -7.04 -1.95 4.32
CA GLY A 46 -7.33 -0.52 4.37
C GLY A 46 -7.92 0.01 3.07
N GLU A 47 -7.30 -0.29 1.94
CA GLU A 47 -7.76 0.13 0.61
C GLU A 47 -9.15 -0.42 0.30
N PHE A 48 -9.37 -1.71 0.57
CA PHE A 48 -10.66 -2.36 0.33
C PHE A 48 -11.78 -1.72 1.15
N MET A 49 -11.55 -1.43 2.43
CA MET A 49 -12.55 -0.77 3.29
C MET A 49 -12.89 0.64 2.81
N VAL A 50 -11.88 1.42 2.42
CA VAL A 50 -12.09 2.77 1.91
C VAL A 50 -12.85 2.74 0.58
N LEU A 51 -12.47 1.86 -0.34
CA LEU A 51 -13.15 1.72 -1.63
C LEU A 51 -14.59 1.23 -1.49
N LEU A 52 -14.81 0.26 -0.60
CA LEU A 52 -16.15 -0.25 -0.31
C LEU A 52 -17.04 0.83 0.31
N GLY A 53 -16.51 1.58 1.28
CA GLY A 53 -17.22 2.69 1.91
C GLY A 53 -17.54 3.81 0.92
N ALA A 54 -16.60 4.20 0.09
CA ALA A 54 -16.80 5.20 -0.94
C ALA A 54 -17.79 4.74 -2.02
N GLY A 55 -17.72 3.47 -2.43
CA GLY A 55 -18.63 2.88 -3.40
C GLY A 55 -20.07 2.81 -2.90
N THR A 56 -20.29 2.35 -1.67
CA THR A 56 -21.62 2.29 -1.07
C THR A 56 -22.23 3.67 -0.88
N ALA A 57 -21.48 4.63 -0.39
CA ALA A 57 -21.93 6.02 -0.25
C ALA A 57 -22.24 6.66 -1.62
N GLY A 58 -21.38 6.37 -2.64
CA GLY A 58 -21.56 6.83 -4.00
C GLY A 58 -22.84 6.27 -4.63
N TRP A 59 -23.16 5.00 -4.38
CA TRP A 59 -24.38 4.37 -4.88
C TRP A 59 -25.63 4.98 -4.25
N GLN A 60 -25.64 5.16 -2.93
CA GLN A 60 -26.76 5.80 -2.23
C GLN A 60 -27.04 7.22 -2.73
N GLN A 61 -25.98 8.00 -3.00
CA GLN A 61 -26.15 9.36 -3.55
C GLN A 61 -26.61 9.35 -5.01
N TYR A 62 -26.22 8.35 -5.78
CA TYR A 62 -26.68 8.17 -7.14
C TYR A 62 -28.20 7.93 -7.20
N GLU A 63 -28.74 7.11 -6.31
CA GLU A 63 -30.19 6.90 -6.17
C GLU A 63 -30.96 8.18 -5.82
N GLN A 64 -30.30 9.15 -5.17
CA GLN A 64 -30.82 10.46 -4.85
C GLN A 64 -30.68 11.49 -5.99
N GLY A 65 -30.15 11.07 -7.16
CA GLY A 65 -30.02 11.89 -8.38
C GLY A 65 -28.68 12.59 -8.55
N SER A 66 -27.65 12.29 -7.73
CA SER A 66 -26.31 12.86 -7.88
C SER A 66 -25.27 11.79 -8.11
N GLY A 67 -24.66 11.75 -9.31
CA GLY A 67 -23.61 10.80 -9.68
C GLY A 67 -22.19 11.21 -9.32
N PHE A 68 -21.98 12.35 -8.69
CA PHE A 68 -20.64 12.91 -8.44
C PHE A 68 -19.78 12.00 -7.56
N LEU A 69 -20.33 11.52 -6.43
CA LEU A 69 -19.58 10.68 -5.50
C LEU A 69 -19.28 9.29 -6.09
N LEU A 70 -20.19 8.76 -6.91
CA LEU A 70 -19.96 7.52 -7.64
C LEU A 70 -18.83 7.65 -8.66
N ALA A 71 -18.77 8.77 -9.40
CA ALA A 71 -17.67 9.05 -10.32
C ALA A 71 -16.31 9.18 -9.57
N MET A 72 -16.30 9.82 -8.40
CA MET A 72 -15.10 9.89 -7.55
C MET A 72 -14.66 8.53 -7.06
N SER A 73 -15.60 7.64 -6.68
CA SER A 73 -15.30 6.27 -6.27
C SER A 73 -14.70 5.45 -7.41
N ALA A 74 -15.23 5.59 -8.63
CA ALA A 74 -14.65 4.96 -9.83
C ALA A 74 -13.23 5.49 -10.13
N GLY A 75 -13.01 6.79 -9.94
CA GLY A 75 -11.68 7.40 -10.01
C GLY A 75 -10.70 6.83 -9.00
N ALA A 76 -11.13 6.61 -7.75
CA ALA A 76 -10.31 6.00 -6.71
C ALA A 76 -9.89 4.56 -7.07
N VAL A 77 -10.81 3.75 -7.60
CA VAL A 77 -10.50 2.38 -8.07
C VAL A 77 -9.47 2.42 -9.21
N SER A 78 -9.62 3.34 -10.17
CA SER A 78 -8.64 3.49 -11.25
C SER A 78 -7.26 3.88 -10.73
N GLY A 79 -7.18 4.69 -9.67
CA GLY A 79 -5.94 5.05 -8.98
C GLY A 79 -5.20 3.84 -8.41
N VAL A 80 -5.90 2.91 -7.79
CA VAL A 80 -5.31 1.65 -7.27
C VAL A 80 -4.72 0.81 -8.40
N VAL A 81 -5.45 0.67 -9.52
CA VAL A 81 -4.96 -0.07 -10.69
C VAL A 81 -3.71 0.58 -11.29
N LEU A 82 -3.71 1.91 -11.43
CA LEU A 82 -2.54 2.65 -11.94
C LEU A 82 -1.35 2.53 -10.99
N GLY A 83 -1.58 2.57 -9.67
CA GLY A 83 -0.57 2.34 -8.64
C GLY A 83 0.07 0.95 -8.77
N ALA A 84 -0.75 -0.08 -8.94
CA ALA A 84 -0.27 -1.45 -9.17
C ALA A 84 0.59 -1.56 -10.43
N LEU A 85 0.15 -0.98 -11.54
CA LEU A 85 0.90 -0.96 -12.81
C LEU A 85 2.24 -0.23 -12.67
N TYR A 86 2.25 0.91 -11.99
CA TYR A 86 3.46 1.67 -11.71
C TYR A 86 4.45 0.87 -10.88
N MET A 87 4.01 0.26 -9.79
CA MET A 87 4.86 -0.54 -8.91
C MET A 87 5.40 -1.80 -9.57
N LEU A 88 4.59 -2.48 -10.40
CA LEU A 88 5.06 -3.62 -11.19
C LEU A 88 6.09 -3.21 -12.23
N ARG A 89 5.90 -2.06 -12.90
CA ARG A 89 6.90 -1.53 -13.85
C ARG A 89 8.20 -1.15 -13.16
N PHE A 90 8.10 -0.55 -11.98
CA PHE A 90 9.26 -0.28 -11.14
C PHE A 90 10.01 -1.57 -10.81
N ALA A 91 9.31 -2.60 -10.31
CA ALA A 91 9.91 -3.89 -9.98
C ALA A 91 10.57 -4.55 -11.20
N GLN A 92 9.92 -4.51 -12.37
CA GLN A 92 10.47 -5.04 -13.61
C GLN A 92 11.78 -4.34 -14.02
N GLY A 93 11.80 -3.02 -13.98
CA GLY A 93 12.99 -2.26 -14.35
C GLY A 93 14.14 -2.38 -13.36
N PHE A 94 13.81 -2.44 -12.07
CA PHE A 94 14.77 -2.43 -10.97
C PHE A 94 15.34 -3.82 -10.67
N LEU A 95 14.49 -4.83 -10.57
CA LEU A 95 14.88 -6.21 -10.19
C LEU A 95 15.26 -7.06 -11.38
N PHE A 96 14.55 -6.92 -12.50
CA PHE A 96 14.71 -7.75 -13.68
C PHE A 96 15.33 -6.95 -14.82
N GLY A 97 15.87 -7.64 -15.82
CA GLY A 97 16.52 -7.03 -16.96
C GLY A 97 18.04 -7.27 -17.00
N ALA A 98 18.73 -6.54 -17.85
CA ALA A 98 20.18 -6.63 -17.95
C ALA A 98 20.84 -5.98 -16.72
N PRO A 99 21.83 -6.64 -16.09
CA PRO A 99 22.54 -6.05 -14.96
C PRO A 99 23.29 -4.80 -15.42
N LYS A 100 22.97 -3.65 -14.81
CA LYS A 100 23.59 -2.35 -15.11
C LYS A 100 24.52 -1.87 -14.00
N VAL A 101 24.56 -2.58 -12.87
CA VAL A 101 25.34 -2.15 -11.70
C VAL A 101 26.83 -2.17 -12.03
N PRO A 102 27.58 -1.06 -11.77
CA PRO A 102 29.01 -1.02 -11.98
C PRO A 102 29.74 -2.09 -11.18
N HIS A 103 30.82 -2.58 -11.69
CA HIS A 103 31.70 -3.72 -11.39
C HIS A 103 32.23 -3.87 -9.95
N ALA A 104 31.54 -3.39 -8.92
CA ALA A 104 31.90 -3.68 -7.55
C ALA A 104 31.29 -5.04 -7.12
N PRO A 105 32.00 -5.87 -6.35
CA PRO A 105 31.43 -7.07 -5.77
C PRO A 105 30.34 -6.66 -4.77
N VAL A 106 29.10 -6.63 -5.24
CA VAL A 106 27.95 -6.28 -4.38
C VAL A 106 27.61 -7.48 -3.53
N VAL A 107 27.84 -7.38 -2.22
CA VAL A 107 27.49 -8.42 -1.25
C VAL A 107 25.99 -8.36 -0.98
N ASP A 108 25.31 -9.51 -0.95
CA ASP A 108 23.89 -9.61 -0.62
C ASP A 108 23.64 -9.24 0.86
N LEU A 109 22.39 -9.27 1.28
CA LEU A 109 21.95 -8.84 2.60
C LEU A 109 22.67 -9.58 3.73
N ASP A 110 23.13 -8.84 4.73
CA ASP A 110 23.63 -9.36 5.98
C ASP A 110 22.52 -9.98 6.83
N LEU A 111 22.90 -10.82 7.80
CA LEU A 111 21.95 -11.45 8.69
C LEU A 111 21.08 -10.43 9.44
N ARG A 112 21.67 -9.32 9.88
CA ARG A 112 20.95 -8.20 10.54
C ARG A 112 19.89 -7.59 9.63
N GLU A 113 20.24 -7.33 8.37
CA GLU A 113 19.32 -6.76 7.38
C GLU A 113 18.18 -7.71 7.06
N LYS A 114 18.46 -9.01 6.93
CA LYS A 114 17.44 -10.07 6.74
C LYS A 114 16.46 -10.14 7.91
N LEU A 115 16.95 -10.04 9.14
CA LEU A 115 16.09 -10.07 10.32
C LEU A 115 15.18 -8.85 10.38
N ILE A 116 15.69 -7.66 10.08
CA ILE A 116 14.89 -6.43 10.07
C ILE A 116 13.80 -6.50 8.99
N LEU A 117 14.17 -6.85 7.75
CA LEU A 117 13.22 -6.98 6.64
C LEU A 117 12.21 -8.10 6.90
N GLY A 118 12.65 -9.22 7.45
CA GLY A 118 11.79 -10.34 7.85
C GLY A 118 10.76 -9.93 8.88
N ALA A 119 11.17 -9.21 9.94
CA ALA A 119 10.26 -8.71 10.96
C ALA A 119 9.19 -7.76 10.37
N ILE A 120 9.58 -6.88 9.45
CA ILE A 120 8.65 -5.97 8.76
C ILE A 120 7.64 -6.77 7.93
N ILE A 121 8.09 -7.77 7.16
CA ILE A 121 7.20 -8.60 6.34
C ILE A 121 6.23 -9.39 7.22
N VAL A 122 6.72 -9.99 8.31
CA VAL A 122 5.85 -10.70 9.27
C VAL A 122 4.79 -9.76 9.82
N ALA A 123 5.14 -8.52 10.19
CA ALA A 123 4.18 -7.53 10.68
C ALA A 123 3.14 -7.16 9.62
N ILE A 124 3.54 -6.97 8.35
CA ILE A 124 2.63 -6.67 7.23
C ILE A 124 1.60 -7.78 7.03
N PHE A 125 2.05 -9.04 7.02
CA PHE A 125 1.15 -10.20 6.88
C PHE A 125 0.29 -10.41 8.12
N TRP A 126 0.86 -10.24 9.32
CA TRP A 126 0.10 -10.33 10.57
C TRP A 126 -1.07 -9.34 10.59
N LEU A 127 -0.80 -8.07 10.31
CA LEU A 127 -1.83 -7.02 10.27
C LEU A 127 -2.85 -7.23 9.13
N GLY A 128 -2.44 -7.84 8.02
CA GLY A 128 -3.33 -8.15 6.91
C GLY A 128 -4.26 -9.33 7.18
N LEU A 129 -3.76 -10.37 7.87
CA LEU A 129 -4.54 -11.57 8.19
C LEU A 129 -5.44 -11.38 9.43
N PHE A 130 -5.01 -10.56 10.39
CA PHE A 130 -5.74 -10.28 11.63
C PHE A 130 -6.09 -8.79 11.77
N PRO A 131 -6.89 -8.23 10.85
CA PRO A 131 -7.24 -6.81 10.86
C PRO A 131 -8.15 -6.41 12.02
N ASN A 132 -8.82 -7.38 12.67
CA ASN A 132 -9.75 -7.11 13.77
C ASN A 132 -9.07 -6.46 14.99
N GLU A 133 -7.82 -6.83 15.29
CA GLU A 133 -7.08 -6.29 16.43
C GLU A 133 -6.91 -4.75 16.36
N PRO A 134 -6.35 -4.17 15.28
CA PRO A 134 -6.26 -2.72 15.15
C PRO A 134 -7.63 -2.06 14.92
N LEU A 135 -8.56 -2.70 14.18
CA LEU A 135 -9.87 -2.12 13.85
C LEU A 135 -10.76 -1.96 15.09
N SER A 136 -10.78 -2.94 15.99
CA SER A 136 -11.57 -2.86 17.22
C SER A 136 -11.18 -1.67 18.12
N LYS A 137 -9.91 -1.27 18.11
CA LYS A 137 -9.42 -0.12 18.86
C LYS A 137 -9.82 1.22 18.24
N THR A 138 -10.01 1.26 16.94
CA THR A 138 -10.41 2.48 16.21
C THR A 138 -11.92 2.64 16.11
N GLU A 139 -12.69 1.58 16.35
CA GLU A 139 -14.14 1.59 16.23
C GLU A 139 -14.81 2.55 17.22
N LEU A 140 -14.37 2.57 18.48
CA LEU A 140 -14.85 3.51 19.50
C LEU A 140 -14.64 4.97 19.08
N ALA A 141 -13.45 5.31 18.61
CA ALA A 141 -13.16 6.66 18.14
C ALA A 141 -13.98 7.05 16.90
N ALA A 142 -14.23 6.10 16.00
CA ALA A 142 -15.07 6.31 14.83
C ALA A 142 -16.56 6.53 15.20
N GLN A 143 -17.05 5.82 16.22
CA GLN A 143 -18.41 6.01 16.74
C GLN A 143 -18.58 7.37 17.43
N GLU A 144 -17.62 7.79 18.26
CA GLU A 144 -17.64 9.12 18.87
C GLU A 144 -17.62 10.22 17.81
N TYR A 145 -16.78 10.09 16.79
CA TYR A 145 -16.75 11.04 15.68
C TYR A 145 -18.07 11.13 14.93
N ARG A 146 -18.71 9.99 14.66
CA ARG A 146 -20.04 9.95 14.05
C ARG A 146 -21.09 10.69 14.90
N GLN A 147 -21.08 10.48 16.20
CA GLN A 147 -22.01 11.16 17.12
C GLN A 147 -21.81 12.67 17.08
N LEU A 148 -20.56 13.15 17.16
CA LEU A 148 -20.23 14.57 17.08
C LEU A 148 -20.72 15.20 15.77
N VAL A 149 -20.48 14.55 14.64
CA VAL A 149 -20.92 15.03 13.32
C VAL A 149 -22.44 15.01 13.19
N SER A 150 -23.11 13.99 13.71
CA SER A 150 -24.59 13.93 13.70
C SER A 150 -25.22 15.02 14.55
N THR A 151 -24.66 15.30 15.72
CA THR A 151 -25.14 16.35 16.63
C THR A 151 -24.92 17.74 16.05
N SER A 152 -23.79 17.96 15.35
CA SER A 152 -23.50 19.25 14.71
C SER A 152 -24.34 19.54 13.47
N ARG A 153 -24.97 18.53 12.89
CA ARG A 153 -25.88 18.66 11.72
C ARG A 153 -27.34 18.87 12.06
N LEU A 154 -27.72 18.76 13.33
CA LEU A 154 -29.07 19.12 13.73
C LEU A 154 -29.17 20.66 13.68
N PRO A 155 -30.06 21.25 12.86
CA PRO A 155 -30.24 22.70 12.85
C PRO A 155 -30.80 23.12 14.18
N GLU A 156 -30.22 24.18 14.79
CA GLU A 156 -30.86 25.00 15.81
C GLU A 156 -32.09 25.67 15.17
N GLY A 157 -33.22 25.00 15.20
CA GLY A 157 -34.41 25.51 14.52
C GLY A 157 -35.67 24.74 14.81
N SER A 158 -36.00 24.63 16.09
CA SER A 158 -37.40 24.40 16.51
C SER A 158 -37.63 25.03 17.87
N GLN A 159 -37.70 26.33 17.91
CA GLN A 159 -38.47 27.06 18.93
C GLN A 159 -39.59 27.81 18.23
#